data_a03fe121ac92a69b8bbfc8e0d730902d
#
_entry.id   a03fe121ac92a69b8bbfc8e0d730902d
#
_cell.length_a   1.000
_cell.length_b   1.000
_cell.length_c   1.000
_cell.angle_alpha   90.00
_cell.angle_beta   90.00
_cell.angle_gamma   90.00
#
_symmetry.space_group_name_H-M   'P 1'
#
loop_
_entity.id
_entity.type
_entity.pdbx_description
1 polymer ?
#
loop_
_entity_poly.entity_id
_entity_poly.type
_entity_poly.pdbx_seq_one_letter_code
_entity_poly.pdbx_strand_id
1 'polypeptide(L)'
;MKQKIRLTKSEREIMDILWGQQEALTSSEIIKASPNKSWGNTSIHLLLRSLLEKGVIEVDGFKKATKNYARTFKAAISQYDYFFQEDFQEMSLEKRMKFIETIIQNASLEELDEIKKIIYKI
;
A
#
# COMPACT_ATOMS: atom_id res chain seq x y z
N MET A 1 -4.06 3.55 20.39
CA MET A 1 -4.81 3.30 19.15
C MET A 1 -4.12 3.98 17.98
N LYS A 2 -3.87 3.26 16.92
CA LYS A 2 -3.34 3.85 15.70
C LYS A 2 -4.43 4.69 15.04
N GLN A 3 -4.12 5.92 14.68
CA GLN A 3 -5.03 6.72 13.88
C GLN A 3 -5.21 6.09 12.51
N LYS A 4 -6.43 6.15 12.01
CA LYS A 4 -6.73 5.66 10.67
C LYS A 4 -6.06 6.56 9.63
N ILE A 5 -5.28 5.95 8.75
CA ILE A 5 -4.62 6.66 7.66
C ILE A 5 -5.65 6.87 6.55
N ARG A 6 -5.79 8.12 6.10
CA ARG A 6 -6.69 8.48 5.00
C ARG A 6 -5.88 8.98 3.83
N LEU A 7 -6.00 8.30 2.70
CA LEU A 7 -5.33 8.68 1.46
C LEU A 7 -6.32 9.33 0.49
N THR A 8 -5.87 10.39 -0.16
CA THR A 8 -6.62 10.96 -1.28
C THR A 8 -6.53 10.01 -2.47
N LYS A 9 -7.34 10.24 -3.50
CA LYS A 9 -7.30 9.45 -4.73
C LYS A 9 -5.90 9.47 -5.36
N SER A 10 -5.29 10.64 -5.46
CA SER A 10 -3.95 10.79 -6.04
C SER A 10 -2.88 10.07 -5.22
N GLU A 11 -2.97 10.18 -3.90
CA GLU A 11 -2.06 9.48 -2.99
C GLU A 11 -2.21 7.96 -3.12
N ARG A 12 -3.45 7.48 -3.22
CA ARG A 12 -3.73 6.05 -3.39
C ARG A 12 -3.14 5.53 -4.70
N GLU A 13 -3.22 6.30 -5.78
CA GLU A 13 -2.63 5.92 -7.06
C GLU A 13 -1.12 5.71 -6.93
N ILE A 14 -0.43 6.60 -6.20
CA ILE A 14 1.01 6.45 -5.95
C ILE A 14 1.28 5.21 -5.10
N MET A 15 0.50 5.01 -4.04
CA MET A 15 0.67 3.83 -3.19
C MET A 15 0.46 2.53 -3.97
N ASP A 16 -0.52 2.48 -4.87
CA ASP A 16 -0.76 1.30 -5.70
C ASP A 16 0.46 0.95 -6.54
N ILE A 17 1.17 1.96 -7.05
CA ILE A 17 2.41 1.74 -7.80
C ILE A 17 3.51 1.21 -6.89
N LEU A 18 3.71 1.83 -5.73
CA LEU A 18 4.75 1.41 -4.78
C LEU A 18 4.50 0.01 -4.24
N TRP A 19 3.25 -0.33 -3.97
CA TRP A 19 2.88 -1.68 -3.53
C TRP A 19 3.10 -2.73 -4.61
N GLY A 20 2.99 -2.34 -5.87
CA GLY A 20 3.20 -3.25 -7.00
C GLY A 20 4.66 -3.45 -7.39
N GLN A 21 5.57 -2.69 -6.81
CA GLN A 21 7.00 -2.74 -7.14
C GLN A 21 7.79 -3.38 -6.00
N GLN A 22 8.79 -4.19 -6.37
CA GLN A 22 9.69 -4.80 -5.38
C GLN A 22 10.78 -3.83 -4.95
N GLU A 23 11.16 -2.91 -5.82
CA GLU A 23 12.22 -1.94 -5.56
C GLU A 23 11.66 -0.56 -5.30
N ALA A 24 12.40 0.23 -4.52
CA ALA A 24 12.06 1.63 -4.29
C ALA A 24 12.19 2.43 -5.58
N LEU A 25 11.35 3.44 -5.76
CA LEU A 25 11.28 4.23 -6.99
C LEU A 25 11.59 5.71 -6.72
N THR A 26 12.23 6.35 -7.69
CA THR A 26 12.39 7.81 -7.69
C THR A 26 11.07 8.45 -8.14
N SER A 27 10.94 9.77 -7.92
CA SER A 27 9.75 10.50 -8.36
C SER A 27 9.54 10.37 -9.88
N SER A 28 10.61 10.43 -10.68
CA SER A 28 10.53 10.25 -12.12
C SER A 28 10.03 8.87 -12.52
N GLU A 29 10.48 7.85 -11.80
CA GLU A 29 10.05 6.48 -12.06
C GLU A 29 8.58 6.27 -11.70
N ILE A 30 8.11 6.92 -10.62
CA ILE A 30 6.70 6.88 -10.24
C ILE A 30 5.84 7.52 -11.33
N ILE A 31 6.26 8.67 -11.86
CA ILE A 31 5.54 9.34 -12.95
C ILE A 31 5.44 8.42 -14.18
N LYS A 32 6.55 7.79 -14.55
CA LYS A 32 6.58 6.87 -15.70
C LYS A 32 5.68 5.66 -15.52
N ALA A 33 5.56 5.19 -14.30
CA ALA A 33 4.73 4.03 -13.96
C ALA A 33 3.25 4.38 -13.83
N SER A 34 2.87 5.65 -14.00
CA SER A 34 1.52 6.16 -13.78
C SER A 34 0.89 6.74 -15.05
N PRO A 35 0.67 5.94 -16.10
CA PRO A 35 0.20 6.48 -17.40
C PRO A 35 -1.19 7.11 -17.34
N ASN A 36 -2.06 6.63 -16.46
CA ASN A 36 -3.45 7.10 -16.34
C ASN A 36 -3.70 7.83 -15.03
N LYS A 37 -2.69 8.53 -14.53
CA LYS A 37 -2.80 9.23 -13.25
C LYS A 37 -3.77 10.41 -13.30
N SER A 38 -4.42 10.68 -12.17
CA SER A 38 -5.35 11.80 -12.02
C SER A 38 -4.66 13.11 -11.64
N TRP A 39 -3.34 13.08 -11.38
CA TRP A 39 -2.57 14.24 -10.92
C TRP A 39 -1.54 14.65 -11.97
N GLY A 40 -1.17 15.94 -11.97
CA GLY A 40 -0.15 16.46 -12.90
C GLY A 40 1.26 16.14 -12.42
N ASN A 41 2.21 16.06 -13.35
CA ASN A 41 3.61 15.75 -13.05
C ASN A 41 4.23 16.69 -12.01
N THR A 42 3.83 17.97 -12.03
CA THR A 42 4.34 18.97 -11.09
C THR A 42 3.86 18.75 -9.66
N SER A 43 2.78 17.96 -9.47
CA SER A 43 2.22 17.69 -8.15
C SER A 43 2.95 16.59 -7.40
N ILE A 44 3.85 15.86 -8.06
CA ILE A 44 4.50 14.67 -7.47
C ILE A 44 5.20 14.98 -6.15
N HIS A 45 5.90 16.11 -6.05
CA HIS A 45 6.66 16.44 -4.85
C HIS A 45 5.74 16.76 -3.66
N LEU A 46 4.61 17.41 -3.90
CA LEU A 46 3.62 17.68 -2.86
C LEU A 46 2.96 16.39 -2.38
N LEU A 47 2.65 15.50 -3.32
CA LEU A 47 2.03 14.22 -2.99
C LEU A 47 2.98 13.34 -2.19
N LEU A 48 4.25 13.27 -2.59
CA LEU A 48 5.26 12.49 -1.86
C LEU A 48 5.50 13.07 -0.47
N ARG A 49 5.53 14.40 -0.34
CA ARG A 49 5.65 15.05 0.97
C ARG A 49 4.49 14.66 1.89
N SER A 50 3.27 14.73 1.37
CA SER A 50 2.08 14.34 2.12
C SER A 50 2.14 12.89 2.58
N LEU A 51 2.56 11.99 1.69
CA LEU A 51 2.69 10.57 2.01
C LEU A 51 3.76 10.32 3.07
N LEU A 52 4.89 11.05 3.00
CA LEU A 52 5.93 10.99 4.03
C LEU A 52 5.39 11.47 5.38
N GLU A 53 4.65 12.57 5.39
CA GLU A 53 4.05 13.11 6.62
C GLU A 53 3.04 12.15 7.23
N LYS A 54 2.31 11.42 6.41
CA LYS A 54 1.36 10.39 6.87
C LYS A 54 2.05 9.11 7.33
N GLY A 55 3.35 8.98 7.07
CA GLY A 55 4.13 7.82 7.48
C GLY A 55 3.86 6.57 6.66
N VAL A 56 3.26 6.69 5.48
CA VAL A 56 2.93 5.54 4.64
C VAL A 56 3.99 5.21 3.61
N ILE A 57 4.92 6.14 3.39
CA ILE A 57 6.12 5.89 2.59
C ILE A 57 7.34 6.33 3.37
N GLU A 58 8.50 5.86 2.94
CA GLU A 58 9.78 6.26 3.51
C GLU A 58 10.82 6.39 2.41
N VAL A 59 11.84 7.18 2.65
CA VAL A 59 13.00 7.27 1.76
C VAL A 59 13.87 6.05 1.99
N ASP A 60 14.04 5.24 0.94
CA ASP A 60 14.85 4.02 1.03
C ASP A 60 16.33 4.30 0.77
N GLY A 61 16.63 5.32 -0.01
CA GLY A 61 17.99 5.66 -0.37
C GLY A 61 18.01 6.64 -1.52
N PHE A 62 19.06 6.56 -2.31
CA PHE A 62 19.30 7.47 -3.43
C PHE A 62 19.70 6.66 -4.66
N LYS A 63 19.29 7.15 -5.82
CA LYS A 63 19.64 6.57 -7.11
C LYS A 63 20.21 7.66 -7.99
N LYS A 64 21.26 7.35 -8.74
CA LYS A 64 21.89 8.33 -9.63
C LYS A 64 20.93 8.68 -10.76
N ALA A 65 20.61 9.96 -10.88
CA ALA A 65 19.91 10.54 -12.01
C ALA A 65 20.95 11.16 -12.98
N THR A 66 20.50 11.84 -14.02
CA THR A 66 21.39 12.35 -15.08
C THR A 66 22.54 13.20 -14.55
N LYS A 67 22.27 14.12 -13.61
CA LYS A 67 23.30 15.02 -13.05
C LYS A 67 23.45 14.88 -11.54
N ASN A 68 22.43 14.43 -10.84
CA ASN A 68 22.38 14.37 -9.37
C ASN A 68 21.81 13.04 -8.92
N TYR A 69 21.81 12.84 -7.60
CA TYR A 69 21.14 11.70 -6.99
C TYR A 69 19.70 12.08 -6.66
N ALA A 70 18.78 11.18 -6.91
CA ALA A 70 17.37 11.35 -6.56
C ALA A 70 17.01 10.38 -5.44
N ARG A 71 16.17 10.83 -4.50
CA ARG A 71 15.67 9.98 -3.43
C ARG A 71 14.80 8.88 -4.03
N THR A 72 14.86 7.69 -3.44
CA THR A 72 13.97 6.59 -3.76
C THR A 72 13.00 6.38 -2.62
N PHE A 73 11.77 6.04 -2.97
CA PHE A 73 10.66 5.91 -2.02
C PHE A 73 10.11 4.49 -2.07
N LYS A 74 9.74 3.98 -0.91
CA LYS A 74 9.06 2.69 -0.80
C LYS A 74 7.91 2.81 0.18
N ALA A 75 6.95 1.88 0.11
CA ALA A 75 5.85 1.84 1.05
C ALA A 75 6.36 1.46 2.43
N ALA A 76 5.94 2.21 3.45
CA ALA A 76 6.23 1.93 4.86
C ALA A 76 5.11 1.14 5.53
N ILE A 77 3.95 1.05 4.88
CA ILE A 77 2.83 0.22 5.32
C ILE A 77 2.49 -0.75 4.20
N SER A 78 2.19 -2.00 4.53
CA SER A 78 1.80 -2.98 3.52
C SER A 78 0.40 -2.69 2.99
N GLN A 79 0.12 -3.12 1.76
CA GLN A 79 -1.20 -3.03 1.16
C GLN A 79 -2.24 -3.75 2.03
N TYR A 80 -1.86 -4.88 2.61
CA TYR A 80 -2.76 -5.69 3.44
C TYR A 80 -3.12 -4.97 4.73
N ASP A 81 -2.16 -4.35 5.39
CA ASP A 81 -2.39 -3.56 6.60
C ASP A 81 -3.26 -2.35 6.29
N TYR A 82 -3.03 -1.70 5.15
CA TYR A 82 -3.86 -0.56 4.74
C TYR A 82 -5.31 -1.01 4.50
N PHE A 83 -5.53 -2.09 3.78
CA PHE A 83 -6.87 -2.62 3.53
C PHE A 83 -7.56 -3.02 4.83
N PHE A 84 -6.82 -3.66 5.73
CA PHE A 84 -7.38 -4.04 7.02
C PHE A 84 -7.89 -2.83 7.79
N GLN A 85 -7.09 -1.78 7.91
CA GLN A 85 -7.51 -0.59 8.67
C GLN A 85 -8.65 0.17 7.98
N GLU A 86 -8.71 0.14 6.65
CA GLU A 86 -9.76 0.86 5.91
C GLU A 86 -11.14 0.23 6.14
N ASP A 87 -11.23 -1.08 6.05
CA ASP A 87 -12.51 -1.77 6.05
C ASP A 87 -12.78 -2.63 7.28
N PHE A 88 -11.76 -3.14 7.95
CA PHE A 88 -11.93 -4.16 8.98
C PHE A 88 -11.57 -3.74 10.39
N GLN A 89 -10.71 -2.75 10.55
CA GLN A 89 -10.19 -2.38 11.88
C GLN A 89 -11.30 -2.05 12.89
N GLU A 90 -12.34 -1.34 12.46
CA GLU A 90 -13.44 -0.91 13.32
C GLU A 90 -14.64 -1.85 13.28
N MET A 91 -14.57 -2.92 12.51
CA MET A 91 -15.66 -3.90 12.47
C MET A 91 -15.81 -4.63 13.79
N SER A 92 -17.05 -4.93 14.15
CA SER A 92 -17.34 -5.79 15.31
C SER A 92 -16.79 -7.20 15.05
N LEU A 93 -16.58 -7.93 16.13
CA LEU A 93 -16.17 -9.34 16.04
C LEU A 93 -17.13 -10.14 15.17
N GLU A 94 -18.42 -9.92 15.34
CA GLU A 94 -19.46 -10.61 14.57
C GLU A 94 -19.28 -10.37 13.05
N LYS A 95 -19.08 -9.14 12.63
CA LYS A 95 -18.90 -8.82 11.22
C LYS A 95 -17.59 -9.39 10.66
N ARG A 96 -16.51 -9.34 11.43
CA ARG A 96 -15.23 -9.94 11.03
C ARG A 96 -15.37 -11.44 10.82
N MET A 97 -16.07 -12.10 11.71
CA MET A 97 -16.28 -13.55 11.61
C MET A 97 -17.13 -13.90 10.39
N LYS A 98 -18.13 -13.08 10.05
CA LYS A 98 -18.91 -13.26 8.83
C LYS A 98 -18.05 -13.14 7.57
N PHE A 99 -17.11 -12.21 7.54
CA PHE A 99 -16.17 -12.05 6.43
C PHE A 99 -15.27 -13.28 6.29
N ILE A 100 -14.72 -13.75 7.40
CA ILE A 100 -13.86 -14.94 7.41
C ILE A 100 -14.63 -16.14 6.90
N GLU A 101 -15.85 -16.32 7.37
CA GLU A 101 -16.73 -17.41 6.92
C GLU A 101 -16.99 -17.33 5.42
N THR A 102 -17.27 -16.12 4.91
CA THR A 102 -17.50 -15.91 3.49
C THR A 102 -16.27 -16.25 2.66
N ILE A 103 -15.08 -15.85 3.11
CA ILE A 103 -13.81 -16.19 2.46
C ILE A 103 -13.64 -17.71 2.38
N ILE A 104 -13.87 -18.39 3.49
CA ILE A 104 -13.72 -19.85 3.56
C ILE A 104 -14.73 -20.56 2.65
N GLN A 105 -15.98 -20.09 2.63
CA GLN A 105 -17.02 -20.67 1.79
C GLN A 105 -16.73 -20.54 0.28
N ASN A 106 -15.99 -19.51 -0.12
CA ASN A 106 -15.65 -19.25 -1.50
C ASN A 106 -14.23 -19.70 -1.87
N ALA A 107 -13.50 -20.28 -0.93
CA ALA A 107 -12.11 -20.68 -1.14
C ALA A 107 -12.02 -22.02 -1.87
N SER A 108 -10.97 -22.17 -2.69
CA SER A 108 -10.62 -23.45 -3.29
C SER A 108 -10.03 -24.38 -2.23
N LEU A 109 -9.90 -25.67 -2.57
CA LEU A 109 -9.26 -26.64 -1.66
C LEU A 109 -7.81 -26.23 -1.34
N GLU A 110 -7.09 -25.72 -2.34
CA GLU A 110 -5.74 -25.24 -2.16
C GLU A 110 -5.68 -24.06 -1.18
N GLU A 111 -6.59 -23.10 -1.35
CA GLU A 111 -6.68 -21.96 -0.44
C GLU A 111 -7.05 -22.38 0.99
N LEU A 112 -7.95 -23.34 1.14
CA LEU A 112 -8.31 -23.88 2.45
C LEU A 112 -7.12 -24.53 3.17
N ASP A 113 -6.28 -25.25 2.43
CA ASP A 113 -5.06 -25.83 2.99
C ASP A 113 -4.10 -24.75 3.46
N GLU A 114 -3.94 -23.68 2.70
CA GLU A 114 -3.10 -22.55 3.11
C GLU A 114 -3.66 -21.84 4.34
N ILE A 115 -4.99 -21.66 4.40
CA ILE A 115 -5.65 -21.05 5.57
C ILE A 115 -5.40 -21.90 6.83
N LYS A 116 -5.50 -23.23 6.71
CA LYS A 116 -5.21 -24.13 7.83
C LYS A 116 -3.78 -23.98 8.33
N LYS A 117 -2.81 -23.86 7.40
CA LYS A 117 -1.40 -23.64 7.76
C LYS A 117 -1.22 -22.35 8.57
N ILE A 118 -1.91 -21.29 8.17
CA ILE A 118 -1.85 -20.01 8.88
C ILE A 118 -2.37 -20.18 10.31
N ILE A 119 -3.52 -20.83 10.47
CA ILE A 119 -4.15 -21.04 11.78
C ILE A 119 -3.24 -21.86 12.68
N TYR A 120 -2.64 -22.92 12.16
CA TYR A 120 -1.80 -23.82 12.96
C TYR A 120 -0.44 -23.21 13.34
N LYS A 121 -0.05 -22.10 12.74
CA LYS A 121 1.18 -21.38 13.12
C LYS A 121 1.00 -20.47 14.33
N ILE A 122 -0.22 -20.21 14.73
CA ILE A 122 -0.51 -19.28 15.84
C ILE A 122 -0.38 -19.99 17.24
#